data_1dbd815e0a7cc72b174d9d497328e755
#
_entry.id   1dbd815e0a7cc72b174d9d497328e755
#
_cell.length_a   1.000
_cell.length_b   1.000
_cell.length_c   1.000
_cell.angle_alpha   90.00
_cell.angle_beta   90.00
_cell.angle_gamma   90.00
#
_symmetry.space_group_name_H-M   'P 1'
#
loop_
_entity.id
_entity.type
_entity.pdbx_description
1 polymer ?
#
loop_
_entity_poly.entity_id
_entity_poly.type
_entity_poly.pdbx_seq_one_letter_code
_entity_poly.pdbx_strand_id
1 'polypeptide(L)'
;MKINHAIILAFLSLCSVLSKGQGTFSIMTYNIENAFDTIHDEGKNDYEYLIGGERNWNTYRLLKKLRSVSKVIAAANEDRPVDLIGLCEVENENVMECLTKQTPLRNMGYRYVMTSSEDARGIDVALLYSPYTFHIIEHESIYVSSDKKKTRDILHATGTIMSGDTIDAYVVHLPSKQGGIASKQLSMHAISILMGNIDSICHKRMRPNIIVMGDFNADSRSKQINSLTKEGQLTYFTKDVTPGTYYYQGRWSCIDHILGITTCLTPALSKTIALPFMLENDNVRHKQKPYRTYLGTYYHGGVSDHLPLAVYFNLDGE
;
A
#
# COMPACT_ATOMS: atom_id res chain seq x y z
N MET A 1 -47.05 -47.23 16.63
CA MET A 1 -46.54 -46.09 15.91
C MET A 1 -45.00 -46.06 16.05
N LYS A 2 -44.29 -46.66 15.09
CA LYS A 2 -42.82 -46.74 15.10
C LYS A 2 -42.28 -45.56 14.30
N ILE A 3 -41.83 -44.50 14.97
CA ILE A 3 -41.17 -43.36 14.36
C ILE A 3 -39.74 -43.80 14.00
N ASN A 4 -39.46 -43.74 12.70
CA ASN A 4 -38.21 -44.19 12.09
C ASN A 4 -37.00 -43.43 12.63
N HIS A 5 -36.18 -44.09 13.45
CA HIS A 5 -34.89 -43.55 13.96
C HIS A 5 -33.90 -43.20 12.84
N ALA A 6 -34.14 -43.64 11.61
CA ALA A 6 -33.32 -43.34 10.43
C ALA A 6 -33.37 -41.86 9.97
N ILE A 7 -34.49 -41.17 10.23
CA ILE A 7 -34.66 -39.75 9.82
C ILE A 7 -33.90 -38.83 10.76
N ILE A 8 -33.73 -39.18 12.03
CA ILE A 8 -33.00 -38.35 13.02
C ILE A 8 -31.49 -38.45 12.78
N LEU A 9 -30.95 -39.61 12.35
CA LEU A 9 -29.54 -39.73 12.02
C LEU A 9 -29.16 -38.97 10.71
N ALA A 10 -30.06 -38.86 9.75
CA ALA A 10 -29.82 -38.09 8.52
C ALA A 10 -29.79 -36.57 8.75
N PHE A 11 -30.53 -36.06 9.76
CA PHE A 11 -30.50 -34.64 10.13
C PHE A 11 -29.26 -34.25 10.93
N LEU A 12 -28.70 -35.19 11.70
CA LEU A 12 -27.46 -34.96 12.47
C LEU A 12 -26.20 -35.03 11.60
N SER A 13 -26.23 -35.74 10.45
CA SER A 13 -25.10 -35.79 9.52
C SER A 13 -25.07 -34.60 8.55
N LEU A 14 -26.17 -33.85 8.41
CA LEU A 14 -26.25 -32.66 7.54
C LEU A 14 -25.79 -31.38 8.22
N CYS A 15 -25.61 -31.40 9.56
CA CYS A 15 -25.11 -30.24 10.33
C CYS A 15 -23.58 -30.20 10.50
N SER A 16 -22.82 -31.15 9.93
CA SER A 16 -21.36 -31.20 10.08
C SER A 16 -20.56 -30.73 8.86
N VAL A 17 -21.22 -30.19 7.83
CA VAL A 17 -20.55 -29.34 6.83
C VAL A 17 -20.78 -27.89 7.22
N LEU A 18 -20.38 -27.51 8.42
CA LEU A 18 -19.93 -26.16 8.67
C LEU A 18 -18.64 -26.02 7.85
N SER A 19 -18.80 -25.58 6.60
CA SER A 19 -17.71 -24.96 5.87
C SER A 19 -17.07 -23.99 6.87
N LYS A 20 -15.90 -24.33 7.40
CA LYS A 20 -15.02 -23.33 8.02
C LYS A 20 -14.85 -22.27 6.92
N GLY A 21 -15.60 -21.21 7.01
CA GLY A 21 -15.40 -20.07 6.14
C GLY A 21 -13.95 -19.66 6.34
N GLN A 22 -13.10 -20.00 5.38
CA GLN A 22 -11.71 -19.61 5.42
C GLN A 22 -11.69 -18.10 5.51
N GLY A 23 -11.25 -17.55 6.66
CA GLY A 23 -11.11 -16.11 6.83
C GLY A 23 -10.20 -15.59 5.72
N THR A 24 -10.44 -14.38 5.26
CA THR A 24 -9.59 -13.74 4.25
C THR A 24 -8.91 -12.52 4.84
N PHE A 25 -7.71 -12.20 4.37
CA PHE A 25 -6.96 -11.01 4.75
C PHE A 25 -6.46 -10.32 3.48
N SER A 26 -6.67 -9.02 3.37
CA SER A 26 -6.39 -8.26 2.17
C SER A 26 -5.38 -7.16 2.42
N ILE A 27 -4.40 -7.04 1.54
CA ILE A 27 -3.32 -6.05 1.61
C ILE A 27 -3.27 -5.29 0.29
N MET A 28 -3.17 -3.97 0.38
CA MET A 28 -3.09 -3.09 -0.78
C MET A 28 -1.94 -2.11 -0.62
N THR A 29 -1.26 -1.76 -1.70
CA THR A 29 -0.35 -0.62 -1.77
C THR A 29 -0.82 0.37 -2.83
N TYR A 30 -0.68 1.67 -2.54
CA TYR A 30 -1.11 2.72 -3.46
C TYR A 30 -0.25 3.98 -3.31
N ASN A 31 0.51 4.33 -4.34
CA ASN A 31 1.05 5.66 -4.47
C ASN A 31 -0.07 6.60 -4.96
N ILE A 32 -0.44 7.58 -4.14
CA ILE A 32 -1.58 8.46 -4.41
C ILE A 32 -1.20 9.77 -5.11
N GLU A 33 0.00 9.88 -5.61
CA GLU A 33 0.54 11.03 -6.37
C GLU A 33 0.40 12.37 -5.60
N ASN A 34 1.41 12.76 -4.82
CA ASN A 34 1.57 14.09 -4.23
C ASN A 34 0.29 14.61 -3.52
N ALA A 35 -0.16 13.92 -2.49
CA ALA A 35 -1.28 14.36 -1.68
C ALA A 35 -0.80 15.38 -0.64
N PHE A 36 -0.74 16.64 -1.06
CA PHE A 36 -0.37 17.79 -0.23
C PHE A 36 -1.61 18.47 0.34
N ASP A 37 -1.49 19.06 1.52
CA ASP A 37 -2.47 20.02 1.99
C ASP A 37 -2.18 21.42 1.38
N THR A 38 -2.59 22.49 2.00
CA THR A 38 -2.40 23.87 1.49
C THR A 38 -1.65 24.74 2.47
N ILE A 39 -0.99 24.13 3.47
CA ILE A 39 -0.27 24.79 4.55
C ILE A 39 1.21 24.44 4.39
N HIS A 40 2.08 25.43 4.48
CA HIS A 40 3.52 25.20 4.37
C HIS A 40 4.07 24.49 5.61
N ASP A 41 4.76 23.38 5.37
CA ASP A 41 5.51 22.68 6.40
C ASP A 41 6.93 23.25 6.51
N GLU A 42 7.33 23.73 7.70
CA GLU A 42 8.63 24.35 7.92
C GLU A 42 9.79 23.42 7.53
N GLY A 43 10.71 23.97 6.74
CA GLY A 43 11.88 23.22 6.24
C GLY A 43 11.60 22.29 5.04
N LYS A 44 10.40 22.31 4.48
CA LYS A 44 10.02 21.54 3.28
C LYS A 44 9.95 22.43 2.04
N ASN A 45 10.11 21.82 0.89
CA ASN A 45 9.97 22.47 -0.42
C ASN A 45 8.62 22.10 -1.06
N ASP A 46 7.55 22.51 -0.41
CA ASP A 46 6.15 22.27 -0.75
C ASP A 46 5.46 23.47 -1.44
N TYR A 47 6.20 24.55 -1.67
CA TYR A 47 5.70 25.86 -2.14
C TYR A 47 4.83 25.74 -3.42
N GLU A 48 5.10 24.78 -4.29
CA GLU A 48 4.31 24.59 -5.51
C GLU A 48 2.87 24.13 -5.21
N TYR A 49 2.62 23.54 -4.03
CA TYR A 49 1.31 23.05 -3.57
C TYR A 49 0.57 24.02 -2.65
N LEU A 50 1.11 25.20 -2.39
CA LEU A 50 0.41 26.22 -1.62
C LEU A 50 -0.62 26.96 -2.49
N ILE A 51 -1.52 27.67 -1.81
CA ILE A 51 -2.47 28.58 -2.47
C ILE A 51 -1.68 29.69 -3.19
N GLY A 52 -1.89 29.80 -4.51
CA GLY A 52 -1.11 30.72 -5.36
C GLY A 52 0.25 30.20 -5.80
N GLY A 53 0.64 29.00 -5.40
CA GLY A 53 1.82 28.30 -5.89
C GLY A 53 1.69 27.89 -7.36
N GLU A 54 2.77 27.37 -7.95
CA GLU A 54 2.86 27.06 -9.39
C GLU A 54 1.77 26.08 -9.88
N ARG A 55 1.35 25.15 -9.01
CA ARG A 55 0.29 24.17 -9.31
C ARG A 55 -1.12 24.69 -9.06
N ASN A 56 -1.27 25.91 -8.55
CA ASN A 56 -2.56 26.45 -8.12
C ASN A 56 -3.36 25.46 -7.24
N TRP A 57 -2.65 24.75 -6.35
CA TRP A 57 -3.26 23.79 -5.45
C TRP A 57 -4.17 24.50 -4.43
N ASN A 58 -5.23 23.83 -4.00
CA ASN A 58 -6.16 24.38 -3.02
C ASN A 58 -6.98 23.25 -2.36
N THR A 59 -7.65 23.57 -1.28
CA THR A 59 -8.46 22.61 -0.50
C THR A 59 -9.52 21.87 -1.33
N TYR A 60 -10.13 22.54 -2.33
CA TYR A 60 -11.11 21.88 -3.19
C TYR A 60 -10.46 20.76 -4.03
N ARG A 61 -9.28 21.02 -4.59
CA ARG A 61 -8.52 20.02 -5.38
C ARG A 61 -8.05 18.87 -4.51
N LEU A 62 -7.54 19.16 -3.31
CA LEU A 62 -7.19 18.16 -2.31
C LEU A 62 -8.38 17.26 -2.01
N LEU A 63 -9.51 17.82 -1.56
CA LEU A 63 -10.69 17.04 -1.20
C LEU A 63 -11.26 16.25 -2.40
N LYS A 64 -11.22 16.80 -3.61
CA LYS A 64 -11.60 16.09 -4.83
C LYS A 64 -10.72 14.87 -5.04
N LYS A 65 -9.40 15.04 -4.93
CA LYS A 65 -8.40 13.96 -5.05
C LYS A 65 -8.65 12.89 -3.99
N LEU A 66 -8.72 13.27 -2.72
CA LEU A 66 -8.92 12.33 -1.61
C LEU A 66 -10.26 11.58 -1.69
N ARG A 67 -11.32 12.22 -2.19
CA ARG A 67 -12.60 11.53 -2.48
C ARG A 67 -12.44 10.50 -3.60
N SER A 68 -11.62 10.76 -4.61
CA SER A 68 -11.35 9.79 -5.66
C SER A 68 -10.51 8.62 -5.13
N VAL A 69 -9.45 8.90 -4.36
CA VAL A 69 -8.64 7.88 -3.67
C VAL A 69 -9.52 7.02 -2.75
N SER A 70 -10.43 7.63 -1.98
CA SER A 70 -11.34 6.90 -1.08
C SER A 70 -12.28 5.95 -1.83
N LYS A 71 -12.77 6.34 -3.03
CA LYS A 71 -13.58 5.45 -3.88
C LYS A 71 -12.78 4.25 -4.38
N VAL A 72 -11.51 4.47 -4.72
CA VAL A 72 -10.59 3.38 -5.14
C VAL A 72 -10.40 2.40 -3.99
N ILE A 73 -10.10 2.89 -2.79
CA ILE A 73 -9.92 2.07 -1.58
C ILE A 73 -11.21 1.29 -1.27
N ALA A 74 -12.36 1.95 -1.29
CA ALA A 74 -13.65 1.31 -1.01
C ALA A 74 -14.03 0.23 -2.04
N ALA A 75 -13.61 0.37 -3.30
CA ALA A 75 -13.88 -0.60 -4.36
C ALA A 75 -12.86 -1.72 -4.45
N ALA A 76 -11.78 -1.66 -3.69
CA ALA A 76 -10.70 -2.66 -3.75
C ALA A 76 -11.15 -4.03 -3.22
N ASN A 77 -12.08 -4.04 -2.27
CA ASN A 77 -12.69 -5.24 -1.72
C ASN A 77 -14.21 -5.08 -1.73
N GLU A 78 -14.94 -6.06 -2.23
CA GLU A 78 -16.39 -5.94 -2.48
C GLU A 78 -17.20 -5.95 -1.19
N ASP A 79 -16.85 -6.81 -0.23
CA ASP A 79 -17.70 -7.12 0.91
C ASP A 79 -17.29 -6.42 2.22
N ARG A 80 -16.06 -5.94 2.32
CA ARG A 80 -15.51 -5.39 3.56
C ARG A 80 -14.32 -4.44 3.30
N PRO A 81 -13.93 -3.60 4.29
CA PRO A 81 -12.71 -2.81 4.18
C PRO A 81 -11.48 -3.67 3.91
N VAL A 82 -10.53 -3.17 3.12
CA VAL A 82 -9.20 -3.76 2.98
C VAL A 82 -8.50 -3.71 4.34
N ASP A 83 -7.82 -4.79 4.73
CA ASP A 83 -7.29 -4.90 6.09
C ASP A 83 -6.08 -4.00 6.34
N LEU A 84 -5.11 -3.99 5.40
CA LEU A 84 -3.93 -3.14 5.43
C LEU A 84 -3.73 -2.41 4.09
N ILE A 85 -3.44 -1.11 4.13
CA ILE A 85 -3.17 -0.30 2.95
C ILE A 85 -1.93 0.55 3.18
N GLY A 86 -0.85 0.24 2.45
CA GLY A 86 0.33 1.09 2.38
C GLY A 86 0.10 2.24 1.39
N LEU A 87 0.18 3.47 1.86
CA LEU A 87 0.06 4.68 1.05
C LEU A 87 1.43 5.34 0.88
N CYS A 88 1.73 5.79 -0.34
CA CYS A 88 2.90 6.58 -0.65
C CYS A 88 2.49 7.97 -1.16
N GLU A 89 3.39 8.94 -0.99
CA GLU A 89 3.20 10.34 -1.37
C GLU A 89 2.06 11.04 -0.60
N VAL A 90 2.02 10.81 0.70
CA VAL A 90 1.21 11.54 1.67
C VAL A 90 2.09 12.58 2.36
N GLU A 91 1.66 13.82 2.43
CA GLU A 91 2.45 14.88 3.06
C GLU A 91 2.51 14.73 4.58
N ASN A 92 1.36 14.74 5.24
CA ASN A 92 1.28 14.83 6.70
C ASN A 92 -0.01 14.24 7.27
N GLU A 93 -0.15 14.30 8.59
CA GLU A 93 -1.34 13.82 9.32
C GLU A 93 -2.62 14.56 8.91
N ASN A 94 -2.55 15.84 8.53
CA ASN A 94 -3.72 16.61 8.11
C ASN A 94 -4.33 16.01 6.82
N VAL A 95 -3.49 15.57 5.88
CA VAL A 95 -3.95 14.86 4.67
C VAL A 95 -4.63 13.53 5.04
N MET A 96 -4.06 12.77 6.00
CA MET A 96 -4.63 11.51 6.46
C MET A 96 -5.96 11.71 7.22
N GLU A 97 -6.05 12.75 8.05
CA GLU A 97 -7.30 13.15 8.70
C GLU A 97 -8.38 13.52 7.67
N CYS A 98 -8.03 14.31 6.65
CA CYS A 98 -8.94 14.61 5.55
C CYS A 98 -9.38 13.33 4.82
N LEU A 99 -8.47 12.40 4.51
CA LEU A 99 -8.79 11.14 3.84
C LEU A 99 -9.71 10.27 4.68
N THR A 100 -9.42 10.09 5.96
CA THR A 100 -10.16 9.15 6.82
C THR A 100 -11.47 9.73 7.37
N LYS A 101 -11.56 11.04 7.60
CA LYS A 101 -12.70 11.69 8.27
C LYS A 101 -13.59 12.54 7.36
N GLN A 102 -13.05 13.07 6.23
CA GLN A 102 -13.79 13.97 5.35
C GLN A 102 -14.17 13.34 4.00
N THR A 103 -13.85 12.05 3.80
CA THR A 103 -14.27 11.26 2.64
C THR A 103 -15.23 10.14 3.04
N PRO A 104 -15.76 9.36 2.08
CA PRO A 104 -16.56 8.15 2.38
C PRO A 104 -15.87 7.14 3.31
N LEU A 105 -14.53 7.12 3.41
CA LEU A 105 -13.82 6.22 4.33
C LEU A 105 -14.16 6.45 5.81
N ARG A 106 -14.72 7.62 6.18
CA ARG A 106 -15.20 7.88 7.54
C ARG A 106 -16.18 6.83 8.07
N ASN A 107 -16.93 6.19 7.17
CA ASN A 107 -17.90 5.17 7.52
C ASN A 107 -17.29 3.77 7.62
N MET A 108 -16.03 3.60 7.22
CA MET A 108 -15.31 2.32 7.20
C MET A 108 -14.44 2.13 8.45
N GLY A 109 -14.28 3.15 9.28
CA GLY A 109 -13.62 3.08 10.58
C GLY A 109 -12.09 2.93 10.52
N TYR A 110 -11.47 3.21 9.39
CA TYR A 110 -10.02 3.13 9.26
C TYR A 110 -9.27 4.00 10.26
N ARG A 111 -8.14 3.47 10.73
CA ARG A 111 -7.10 4.20 11.46
C ARG A 111 -5.81 4.20 10.64
N TYR A 112 -4.85 5.03 11.03
CA TYR A 112 -3.56 5.11 10.34
C TYR A 112 -2.40 5.35 11.31
N VAL A 113 -1.21 5.02 10.83
CA VAL A 113 0.09 5.47 11.33
C VAL A 113 0.94 5.90 10.14
N MET A 114 1.86 6.84 10.32
CA MET A 114 2.68 7.34 9.23
C MET A 114 4.07 7.76 9.72
N THR A 115 5.00 7.91 8.79
CA THR A 115 6.31 8.49 9.04
C THR A 115 6.25 10.03 9.03
N SER A 116 7.28 10.66 9.59
CA SER A 116 7.59 12.08 9.41
C SER A 116 9.08 12.17 9.14
N SER A 117 9.45 12.12 7.85
CA SER A 117 10.84 11.97 7.41
C SER A 117 11.48 13.30 7.04
N GLU A 118 12.78 13.26 6.77
CA GLU A 118 13.54 14.40 6.27
C GLU A 118 13.48 14.58 4.73
N ASP A 119 12.53 13.96 4.03
CA ASP A 119 12.35 14.19 2.58
C ASP A 119 12.13 15.68 2.32
N ALA A 120 12.90 16.23 1.40
CA ALA A 120 12.91 17.67 1.15
C ALA A 120 11.58 18.18 0.56
N ARG A 121 10.79 17.33 -0.12
CA ARG A 121 9.47 17.69 -0.64
C ARG A 121 8.38 17.68 0.42
N GLY A 122 8.61 16.97 1.55
CA GLY A 122 7.63 16.79 2.61
C GLY A 122 6.64 15.65 2.34
N ILE A 123 6.97 14.67 1.50
CA ILE A 123 6.12 13.49 1.30
C ILE A 123 6.62 12.31 2.10
N ASP A 124 5.68 11.53 2.60
CA ASP A 124 5.93 10.41 3.49
C ASP A 124 5.13 9.16 3.09
N VAL A 125 5.20 8.13 3.91
CA VAL A 125 4.42 6.90 3.76
C VAL A 125 3.50 6.71 4.96
N ALA A 126 2.35 6.09 4.73
CA ALA A 126 1.38 5.79 5.76
C ALA A 126 0.85 4.36 5.64
N LEU A 127 0.51 3.75 6.77
CA LEU A 127 -0.25 2.52 6.84
C LEU A 127 -1.66 2.85 7.33
N LEU A 128 -2.64 2.69 6.44
CA LEU A 128 -4.06 2.74 6.77
C LEU A 128 -4.52 1.31 7.09
N TYR A 129 -5.25 1.10 8.18
CA TYR A 129 -5.64 -0.24 8.62
C TYR A 129 -7.06 -0.28 9.19
N SER A 130 -7.70 -1.44 9.02
CA SER A 130 -8.98 -1.73 9.65
C SER A 130 -8.75 -2.17 11.10
N PRO A 131 -9.19 -1.41 12.12
CA PRO A 131 -9.00 -1.79 13.51
C PRO A 131 -9.84 -3.00 13.93
N TYR A 132 -10.73 -3.48 13.07
CA TYR A 132 -11.54 -4.68 13.30
C TYR A 132 -10.78 -5.98 12.98
N THR A 133 -9.75 -5.89 12.13
CA THR A 133 -9.01 -7.06 11.63
C THR A 133 -7.51 -6.99 11.88
N PHE A 134 -7.00 -5.81 12.24
CA PHE A 134 -5.60 -5.58 12.58
C PHE A 134 -5.49 -4.66 13.81
N HIS A 135 -4.89 -5.16 14.87
CA HIS A 135 -4.65 -4.42 16.11
C HIS A 135 -3.17 -4.06 16.22
N ILE A 136 -2.83 -2.80 16.03
CA ILE A 136 -1.46 -2.30 16.21
C ILE A 136 -0.99 -2.52 17.65
N ILE A 137 0.21 -3.09 17.80
CA ILE A 137 0.97 -3.23 19.04
C ILE A 137 1.95 -2.06 19.16
N GLU A 138 2.74 -1.84 18.11
CA GLU A 138 3.76 -0.80 18.04
C GLU A 138 4.02 -0.37 16.59
N HIS A 139 4.58 0.80 16.41
CA HIS A 139 5.07 1.27 15.12
C HIS A 139 6.26 2.19 15.29
N GLU A 140 7.09 2.26 14.27
CA GLU A 140 8.29 3.10 14.25
C GLU A 140 8.59 3.64 12.85
N SER A 141 9.27 4.76 12.78
CA SER A 141 9.89 5.31 11.58
C SER A 141 11.34 4.86 11.54
N ILE A 142 11.70 4.00 10.60
CA ILE A 142 13.07 3.54 10.41
C ILE A 142 13.81 4.55 9.54
N TYR A 143 14.78 5.23 10.13
CA TYR A 143 15.53 6.30 9.48
C TYR A 143 16.41 5.77 8.34
N VAL A 144 16.29 6.38 7.16
CA VAL A 144 17.01 6.01 5.94
C VAL A 144 17.93 7.10 5.42
N SER A 145 17.64 8.37 5.73
CA SER A 145 18.42 9.51 5.25
C SER A 145 19.90 9.40 5.62
N SER A 146 20.74 10.02 4.84
CA SER A 146 22.18 10.14 5.11
C SER A 146 22.57 11.62 5.16
N ASP A 147 23.75 11.94 5.66
CA ASP A 147 24.29 13.32 5.68
C ASP A 147 24.31 13.95 4.29
N LYS A 148 24.45 13.12 3.25
CA LYS A 148 24.56 13.58 1.85
C LYS A 148 23.23 13.72 1.14
N LYS A 149 22.19 12.99 1.58
CA LYS A 149 20.90 12.98 0.89
C LYS A 149 19.76 12.60 1.84
N LYS A 150 18.77 13.49 1.91
CA LYS A 150 17.53 13.27 2.65
C LYS A 150 16.50 12.51 1.80
N THR A 151 15.74 11.63 2.42
CA THR A 151 14.70 10.81 1.77
C THR A 151 13.66 10.36 2.79
N ARG A 152 12.63 9.66 2.30
CA ARG A 152 11.59 9.07 3.15
C ARG A 152 12.16 7.97 4.02
N ASP A 153 11.64 7.89 5.23
CA ASP A 153 11.86 6.77 6.13
C ASP A 153 11.01 5.56 5.72
N ILE A 154 11.30 4.41 6.31
CA ILE A 154 10.49 3.21 6.17
C ILE A 154 9.55 3.15 7.38
N LEU A 155 8.26 3.04 7.15
CA LEU A 155 7.30 2.77 8.22
C LEU A 155 7.32 1.28 8.54
N HIS A 156 7.52 0.95 9.82
CA HIS A 156 7.31 -0.40 10.35
C HIS A 156 6.16 -0.37 11.35
N ALA A 157 5.24 -1.31 11.26
CA ALA A 157 4.14 -1.47 12.18
C ALA A 157 3.96 -2.96 12.52
N THR A 158 3.95 -3.27 13.81
CA THR A 158 3.68 -4.60 14.34
C THR A 158 2.24 -4.64 14.84
N GLY A 159 1.50 -5.67 14.49
CA GLY A 159 0.13 -5.85 14.98
C GLY A 159 -0.35 -7.28 14.90
N THR A 160 -1.47 -7.57 15.57
CA THR A 160 -2.12 -8.88 15.55
C THR A 160 -3.33 -8.88 14.62
N ILE A 161 -3.53 -9.98 13.91
CA ILE A 161 -4.71 -10.25 13.10
C ILE A 161 -5.71 -11.15 13.84
N MET A 162 -6.89 -11.38 13.25
CA MET A 162 -7.98 -12.11 13.92
C MET A 162 -7.65 -13.56 14.30
N SER A 163 -6.67 -14.20 13.65
CA SER A 163 -6.17 -15.53 14.04
C SER A 163 -5.31 -15.52 15.30
N GLY A 164 -4.93 -14.35 15.80
CA GLY A 164 -3.97 -14.18 16.90
C GLY A 164 -2.52 -14.11 16.44
N ASP A 165 -2.24 -14.34 15.15
CA ASP A 165 -0.90 -14.22 14.61
C ASP A 165 -0.45 -12.75 14.56
N THR A 166 0.86 -12.56 14.76
CA THR A 166 1.49 -11.25 14.65
C THR A 166 2.02 -11.04 13.24
N ILE A 167 1.75 -9.86 12.64
CA ILE A 167 2.30 -9.42 11.37
C ILE A 167 3.15 -8.17 11.60
N ASP A 168 4.32 -8.13 10.97
CA ASP A 168 5.18 -6.97 10.82
C ASP A 168 4.99 -6.40 9.41
N ALA A 169 4.35 -5.25 9.31
CA ALA A 169 4.06 -4.57 8.06
C ALA A 169 5.03 -3.41 7.84
N TYR A 170 5.70 -3.39 6.67
CA TYR A 170 6.58 -2.32 6.25
C TYR A 170 5.96 -1.59 5.06
N VAL A 171 5.94 -0.26 5.12
CA VAL A 171 5.60 0.59 3.97
C VAL A 171 6.84 1.34 3.53
N VAL A 172 7.18 1.21 2.24
CA VAL A 172 8.37 1.81 1.64
C VAL A 172 8.01 2.72 0.46
N HIS A 173 8.76 3.82 0.31
CA HIS A 173 8.77 4.59 -0.92
C HIS A 173 10.23 4.89 -1.30
N LEU A 174 10.81 4.05 -2.14
CA LEU A 174 12.21 4.13 -2.49
C LEU A 174 12.50 5.31 -3.43
N PRO A 175 13.74 5.84 -3.43
CA PRO A 175 14.14 6.92 -4.31
C PRO A 175 13.93 6.62 -5.79
N SER A 176 13.36 7.60 -6.53
CA SER A 176 13.09 7.50 -7.96
C SER A 176 14.37 7.34 -8.80
N LYS A 177 14.26 6.63 -9.91
CA LYS A 177 15.36 6.45 -10.91
C LYS A 177 15.87 7.77 -11.52
N GLN A 178 15.07 8.83 -11.50
CA GLN A 178 15.42 10.13 -12.07
C GLN A 178 16.66 10.77 -11.42
N GLY A 179 16.97 10.41 -10.18
CA GLY A 179 18.17 10.88 -9.48
C GLY A 179 19.49 10.17 -9.89
N GLY A 180 19.47 9.33 -10.92
CA GLY A 180 20.65 8.67 -11.47
C GLY A 180 21.35 7.71 -10.49
N ILE A 181 22.69 7.67 -10.53
CA ILE A 181 23.52 6.74 -9.73
C ILE A 181 23.33 6.98 -8.24
N ALA A 182 23.29 8.23 -7.78
CA ALA A 182 23.11 8.58 -6.36
C ALA A 182 21.78 8.08 -5.81
N SER A 183 20.70 8.19 -6.59
CA SER A 183 19.39 7.68 -6.22
C SER A 183 19.37 6.14 -6.12
N LYS A 184 20.04 5.46 -7.05
CA LYS A 184 20.18 4.01 -7.02
C LYS A 184 20.96 3.52 -5.79
N GLN A 185 22.03 4.23 -5.41
CA GLN A 185 22.79 3.93 -4.20
C GLN A 185 21.95 4.11 -2.94
N LEU A 186 21.19 5.20 -2.86
CA LEU A 186 20.30 5.47 -1.72
C LEU A 186 19.17 4.44 -1.65
N SER A 187 18.60 4.02 -2.78
CA SER A 187 17.61 2.95 -2.84
C SER A 187 18.17 1.62 -2.31
N MET A 188 19.41 1.26 -2.69
CA MET A 188 20.07 0.05 -2.17
C MET A 188 20.42 0.17 -0.69
N HIS A 189 20.76 1.37 -0.21
CA HIS A 189 20.97 1.63 1.21
C HIS A 189 19.67 1.43 2.02
N ALA A 190 18.54 1.97 1.54
CA ALA A 190 17.23 1.75 2.16
C ALA A 190 16.88 0.25 2.24
N ILE A 191 17.14 -0.51 1.17
CA ILE A 191 16.93 -1.96 1.14
C ILE A 191 17.82 -2.67 2.16
N SER A 192 19.08 -2.26 2.31
CA SER A 192 19.98 -2.86 3.30
C SER A 192 19.47 -2.63 4.74
N ILE A 193 18.98 -1.42 5.04
CA ILE A 193 18.36 -1.10 6.34
C ILE A 193 17.11 -1.94 6.56
N LEU A 194 16.22 -2.00 5.58
CA LEU A 194 15.01 -2.82 5.63
C LEU A 194 15.33 -4.29 5.92
N MET A 195 16.28 -4.88 5.18
CA MET A 195 16.68 -6.27 5.37
C MET A 195 17.29 -6.52 6.74
N GLY A 196 18.13 -5.60 7.24
CA GLY A 196 18.70 -5.71 8.59
C GLY A 196 17.61 -5.70 9.68
N ASN A 197 16.55 -4.91 9.52
CA ASN A 197 15.42 -4.90 10.43
C ASN A 197 14.61 -6.20 10.31
N ILE A 198 14.30 -6.66 9.10
CA ILE A 198 13.62 -7.93 8.85
C ILE A 198 14.38 -9.11 9.47
N ASP A 199 15.69 -9.19 9.26
CA ASP A 199 16.53 -10.23 9.82
C ASP A 199 16.46 -10.22 11.36
N SER A 200 16.48 -9.04 11.98
CA SER A 200 16.30 -8.91 13.44
C SER A 200 14.96 -9.48 13.92
N ILE A 201 13.87 -9.23 13.19
CA ILE A 201 12.55 -9.78 13.51
C ILE A 201 12.54 -11.31 13.33
N CYS A 202 13.09 -11.81 12.24
CA CYS A 202 13.19 -13.25 11.96
C CYS A 202 13.96 -14.00 13.04
N HIS A 203 14.99 -13.39 13.62
CA HIS A 203 15.75 -13.99 14.74
C HIS A 203 14.97 -13.98 16.07
N LYS A 204 14.08 -13.02 16.26
CA LYS A 204 13.30 -12.87 17.51
C LYS A 204 12.02 -13.72 17.51
N ARG A 205 11.48 -14.08 16.35
CA ARG A 205 10.19 -14.75 16.22
C ARG A 205 10.34 -16.16 15.66
N MET A 206 9.69 -17.13 16.29
CA MET A 206 9.66 -18.51 15.81
C MET A 206 8.88 -18.66 14.49
N ARG A 207 7.83 -17.85 14.31
CA ARG A 207 6.96 -17.84 13.11
C ARG A 207 6.80 -16.39 12.63
N PRO A 208 7.80 -15.85 11.93
CA PRO A 208 7.71 -14.48 11.43
C PRO A 208 6.69 -14.38 10.31
N ASN A 209 5.82 -13.38 10.38
CA ASN A 209 4.94 -12.98 9.28
C ASN A 209 5.26 -11.53 8.94
N ILE A 210 5.87 -11.33 7.81
CA ILE A 210 6.42 -10.06 7.36
C ILE A 210 5.79 -9.69 6.03
N ILE A 211 5.28 -8.48 5.95
CA ILE A 211 4.74 -7.88 4.72
C ILE A 211 5.51 -6.61 4.42
N VAL A 212 6.07 -6.53 3.23
CA VAL A 212 6.71 -5.31 2.70
C VAL A 212 5.92 -4.84 1.51
N MET A 213 5.41 -3.62 1.56
CA MET A 213 4.60 -3.03 0.50
C MET A 213 5.01 -1.60 0.20
N GLY A 214 4.73 -1.10 -1.00
CA GLY A 214 4.98 0.30 -1.35
C GLY A 214 5.43 0.49 -2.78
N ASP A 215 5.89 1.73 -3.06
CA ASP A 215 6.52 2.12 -4.32
C ASP A 215 8.04 1.92 -4.23
N PHE A 216 8.55 0.91 -4.90
CA PHE A 216 9.98 0.60 -4.94
C PHE A 216 10.71 1.38 -6.04
N ASN A 217 9.99 2.11 -6.89
CA ASN A 217 10.56 2.78 -8.07
C ASN A 217 11.44 1.84 -8.92
N ALA A 218 11.16 0.55 -8.87
CA ALA A 218 12.00 -0.51 -9.42
C ALA A 218 11.14 -1.63 -10.00
N ASP A 219 11.42 -2.07 -11.20
CA ASP A 219 10.77 -3.21 -11.85
C ASP A 219 11.15 -4.54 -11.16
N SER A 220 10.30 -5.55 -11.27
CA SER A 220 10.48 -6.88 -10.68
C SER A 220 11.81 -7.57 -10.99
N ARG A 221 12.47 -7.22 -12.09
CA ARG A 221 13.80 -7.76 -12.49
C ARG A 221 14.95 -6.90 -12.02
N SER A 222 14.70 -5.82 -11.32
CA SER A 222 15.74 -4.91 -10.84
C SER A 222 16.62 -5.54 -9.78
N LYS A 223 17.82 -4.94 -9.56
CA LYS A 223 18.72 -5.36 -8.48
C LYS A 223 18.03 -5.21 -7.11
N GLN A 224 17.24 -4.15 -6.94
CA GLN A 224 16.50 -3.86 -5.72
C GLN A 224 15.58 -5.02 -5.33
N ILE A 225 14.71 -5.44 -6.26
CA ILE A 225 13.76 -6.52 -6.01
C ILE A 225 14.47 -7.88 -5.89
N ASN A 226 15.51 -8.11 -6.69
CA ASN A 226 16.32 -9.34 -6.58
C ASN A 226 17.01 -9.47 -5.21
N SER A 227 17.49 -8.37 -4.61
CA SER A 227 18.07 -8.41 -3.26
C SER A 227 17.05 -8.86 -2.22
N LEU A 228 15.81 -8.42 -2.33
CA LEU A 228 14.75 -8.81 -1.41
C LEU A 228 14.28 -10.26 -1.61
N THR A 229 14.16 -10.70 -2.86
CA THR A 229 13.52 -11.99 -3.17
C THR A 229 14.50 -13.16 -3.27
N LYS A 230 15.69 -12.97 -3.84
CA LYS A 230 16.68 -14.05 -4.01
C LYS A 230 17.65 -14.10 -2.85
N GLU A 231 18.18 -12.94 -2.44
CA GLU A 231 19.14 -12.85 -1.35
C GLU A 231 18.41 -12.77 0.01
N GLY A 232 17.32 -11.99 0.08
CA GLY A 232 16.52 -11.78 1.28
C GLY A 232 15.40 -12.81 1.50
N GLN A 233 15.23 -13.79 0.60
CA GLN A 233 14.25 -14.88 0.71
C GLN A 233 12.79 -14.47 0.84
N LEU A 234 12.43 -13.21 0.51
CA LEU A 234 11.05 -12.79 0.52
C LEU A 234 10.28 -13.39 -0.67
N THR A 235 9.09 -13.92 -0.40
CA THR A 235 8.16 -14.34 -1.45
C THR A 235 7.60 -13.11 -2.16
N TYR A 236 7.56 -13.15 -3.48
CA TYR A 236 6.99 -12.10 -4.30
C TYR A 236 5.52 -12.38 -4.59
N PHE A 237 4.60 -11.75 -3.86
CA PHE A 237 3.16 -12.02 -3.94
C PHE A 237 2.49 -11.40 -5.16
N THR A 238 3.09 -10.40 -5.79
CA THR A 238 2.52 -9.62 -6.89
C THR A 238 3.19 -9.85 -8.23
N LYS A 239 3.71 -11.06 -8.43
CA LYS A 239 4.30 -11.46 -9.68
C LYS A 239 3.25 -11.50 -10.81
N ASP A 240 3.64 -10.99 -11.98
CA ASP A 240 2.87 -11.11 -13.24
C ASP A 240 1.48 -10.41 -13.24
N VAL A 241 1.26 -9.40 -12.37
CA VAL A 241 0.02 -8.59 -12.41
C VAL A 241 -0.06 -7.75 -13.69
N THR A 242 -1.26 -7.66 -14.26
CA THR A 242 -1.56 -6.89 -15.46
C THR A 242 -2.87 -6.09 -15.29
N PRO A 243 -2.91 -4.81 -15.79
CA PRO A 243 -1.77 -4.02 -16.26
C PRO A 243 -0.77 -3.81 -15.12
N GLY A 244 0.42 -3.28 -15.40
CA GLY A 244 1.34 -2.84 -14.36
C GLY A 244 0.76 -1.67 -13.53
N THR A 245 1.49 -1.22 -12.53
CA THR A 245 1.03 -0.12 -11.65
C THR A 245 1.35 1.27 -12.18
N TYR A 246 2.32 1.40 -13.06
CA TYR A 246 2.81 2.67 -13.59
C TYR A 246 2.94 2.65 -15.12
N TYR A 247 2.54 3.76 -15.77
CA TYR A 247 2.61 3.89 -17.24
C TYR A 247 3.57 5.01 -17.63
N TYR A 248 4.58 4.66 -18.44
CA TYR A 248 5.53 5.61 -18.96
C TYR A 248 5.86 5.33 -20.42
N GLN A 249 5.80 6.35 -21.27
CA GLN A 249 6.14 6.29 -22.71
C GLN A 249 5.50 5.11 -23.47
N GLY A 250 4.23 4.80 -23.18
CA GLY A 250 3.50 3.75 -23.88
C GLY A 250 3.68 2.34 -23.29
N ARG A 251 4.36 2.21 -22.17
CA ARG A 251 4.63 0.92 -21.51
C ARG A 251 4.14 0.92 -20.08
N TRP A 252 3.43 -0.12 -19.71
CA TRP A 252 3.14 -0.43 -18.34
C TRP A 252 4.34 -1.11 -17.68
N SER A 253 4.61 -0.75 -16.45
CA SER A 253 5.58 -1.40 -15.57
C SER A 253 4.98 -1.58 -14.18
N CYS A 254 5.40 -2.60 -13.45
CA CYS A 254 5.06 -2.78 -12.07
C CYS A 254 6.25 -2.28 -11.24
N ILE A 255 6.08 -1.16 -10.55
CA ILE A 255 7.10 -0.55 -9.69
C ILE A 255 6.64 -0.46 -8.23
N ASP A 256 5.36 -0.71 -8.00
CA ASP A 256 4.77 -0.96 -6.69
C ASP A 256 4.73 -2.46 -6.45
N HIS A 257 5.08 -2.92 -5.26
CA HIS A 257 5.19 -4.34 -4.96
C HIS A 257 4.63 -4.67 -3.57
N ILE A 258 4.23 -5.94 -3.41
CA ILE A 258 3.94 -6.56 -2.11
C ILE A 258 4.74 -7.86 -2.05
N LEU A 259 5.62 -7.94 -1.06
CA LEU A 259 6.50 -9.08 -0.80
C LEU A 259 6.41 -9.46 0.68
N GLY A 260 6.88 -10.65 1.05
CA GLY A 260 6.94 -10.99 2.47
C GLY A 260 7.30 -12.43 2.77
N ILE A 261 7.22 -12.74 4.05
CA ILE A 261 7.30 -14.09 4.61
C ILE A 261 6.01 -14.28 5.40
N THR A 262 5.26 -15.33 5.15
CA THR A 262 4.05 -15.64 5.90
C THR A 262 3.96 -17.11 6.25
N THR A 263 3.51 -17.40 7.45
CA THR A 263 3.21 -18.75 7.95
C THR A 263 1.72 -18.91 8.29
N CYS A 264 0.96 -17.81 8.23
CA CYS A 264 -0.46 -17.75 8.56
C CYS A 264 -1.34 -17.22 7.42
N LEU A 265 -0.72 -16.81 6.30
CA LEU A 265 -1.41 -16.23 5.14
C LEU A 265 -0.97 -16.94 3.86
N THR A 266 -1.92 -17.56 3.15
CA THR A 266 -1.67 -18.14 1.83
C THR A 266 -2.22 -17.22 0.73
N PRO A 267 -1.38 -16.71 -0.21
CA PRO A 267 -1.86 -15.83 -1.26
C PRO A 267 -2.83 -16.56 -2.20
N ALA A 268 -4.02 -15.97 -2.39
CA ALA A 268 -5.09 -16.52 -3.24
C ALA A 268 -5.23 -15.76 -4.56
N LEU A 269 -5.11 -14.44 -4.53
CA LEU A 269 -5.27 -13.57 -5.69
C LEU A 269 -4.43 -12.32 -5.55
N SER A 270 -3.75 -11.91 -6.62
CA SER A 270 -3.14 -10.59 -6.74
C SER A 270 -3.65 -9.88 -7.99
N LYS A 271 -3.97 -8.59 -7.86
CA LYS A 271 -4.47 -7.79 -8.99
C LYS A 271 -4.09 -6.32 -8.88
N THR A 272 -3.92 -5.67 -10.03
CA THR A 272 -3.93 -4.21 -10.14
C THR A 272 -5.39 -3.74 -10.17
N ILE A 273 -5.71 -2.70 -9.41
CA ILE A 273 -7.06 -2.12 -9.38
C ILE A 273 -7.13 -0.99 -10.40
N ALA A 274 -7.90 -1.20 -11.45
CA ALA A 274 -8.04 -0.27 -12.57
C ALA A 274 -9.53 0.05 -12.81
N LEU A 275 -10.08 1.01 -12.06
CA LEU A 275 -11.46 1.44 -12.25
C LEU A 275 -11.56 2.43 -13.41
N PRO A 276 -12.69 2.49 -14.15
CA PRO A 276 -12.82 3.34 -15.33
C PRO A 276 -12.44 4.81 -15.10
N PHE A 277 -12.79 5.39 -13.95
CA PHE A 277 -12.49 6.80 -13.63
C PHE A 277 -11.03 7.06 -13.28
N MET A 278 -10.22 6.00 -13.10
CA MET A 278 -8.78 6.09 -12.86
C MET A 278 -7.97 6.09 -14.15
N LEU A 279 -8.62 5.89 -15.29
CA LEU A 279 -7.98 5.69 -16.57
C LEU A 279 -8.40 6.76 -17.58
N GLU A 280 -7.50 7.11 -18.45
CA GLU A 280 -7.73 7.95 -19.63
C GLU A 280 -7.06 7.35 -20.87
N ASN A 281 -7.45 7.82 -22.05
CA ASN A 281 -6.83 7.38 -23.29
C ASN A 281 -5.51 8.11 -23.56
N ASP A 282 -4.46 7.37 -23.84
CA ASP A 282 -3.28 7.89 -24.51
C ASP A 282 -3.57 7.95 -26.02
N ASN A 283 -4.01 9.12 -26.51
CA ASN A 283 -4.41 9.30 -27.91
C ASN A 283 -3.24 9.13 -28.90
N VAL A 284 -2.00 9.25 -28.42
CA VAL A 284 -0.79 9.08 -29.27
C VAL A 284 -0.48 7.60 -29.47
N ARG A 285 -0.74 6.79 -28.46
CA ARG A 285 -0.36 5.36 -28.45
C ARG A 285 -1.56 4.40 -28.47
N HIS A 286 -2.78 4.96 -28.53
CA HIS A 286 -4.05 4.20 -28.54
C HIS A 286 -4.14 3.16 -27.42
N LYS A 287 -3.73 3.55 -26.20
CA LYS A 287 -3.74 2.72 -24.98
C LYS A 287 -4.40 3.47 -23.84
N GLN A 288 -4.85 2.73 -22.85
CA GLN A 288 -5.24 3.34 -21.57
C GLN A 288 -4.00 3.59 -20.70
N LYS A 289 -4.03 4.68 -19.96
CA LYS A 289 -3.03 5.08 -18.97
C LYS A 289 -3.70 5.62 -17.73
N PRO A 290 -3.00 5.71 -16.57
CA PRO A 290 -3.55 6.34 -15.39
C PRO A 290 -3.95 7.80 -15.66
N TYR A 291 -5.12 8.19 -15.15
CA TYR A 291 -5.61 9.56 -15.13
C TYR A 291 -5.02 10.27 -13.93
N ARG A 292 -3.89 10.91 -14.13
CA ARG A 292 -3.09 11.54 -13.08
C ARG A 292 -3.59 12.93 -12.69
N THR A 293 -3.20 13.38 -11.50
CA THR A 293 -3.62 14.68 -10.94
C THR A 293 -3.06 15.86 -11.75
N TYR A 294 -1.81 15.77 -12.20
CA TYR A 294 -1.11 16.82 -12.94
C TYR A 294 -0.40 16.30 -14.19
N LEU A 295 -0.35 17.14 -15.22
CA LEU A 295 0.53 17.02 -16.38
C LEU A 295 1.52 18.19 -16.34
N GLY A 296 2.73 17.94 -15.82
CA GLY A 296 3.63 19.04 -15.46
C GLY A 296 3.00 19.88 -14.34
N THR A 297 2.82 21.19 -14.58
CA THR A 297 2.14 22.11 -13.64
C THR A 297 0.65 22.29 -13.95
N TYR A 298 0.17 21.76 -15.10
CA TYR A 298 -1.23 21.82 -15.47
C TYR A 298 -2.08 20.84 -14.66
N TYR A 299 -3.09 21.37 -13.94
CA TYR A 299 -4.04 20.54 -13.19
C TYR A 299 -4.93 19.75 -14.14
N HIS A 300 -4.76 18.43 -14.13
CA HIS A 300 -5.51 17.52 -14.99
C HIS A 300 -6.75 16.94 -14.30
N GLY A 301 -6.70 16.86 -12.97
CA GLY A 301 -7.87 16.53 -12.12
C GLY A 301 -8.19 15.04 -12.01
N GLY A 302 -7.23 14.19 -12.34
CA GLY A 302 -7.31 12.74 -12.17
C GLY A 302 -7.02 12.29 -10.74
N VAL A 303 -6.75 11.00 -10.56
CA VAL A 303 -6.60 10.36 -9.26
C VAL A 303 -5.15 10.21 -8.85
N SER A 304 -4.36 9.48 -9.66
CA SER A 304 -2.93 9.23 -9.46
C SER A 304 -2.30 8.78 -10.78
N ASP A 305 -0.98 8.92 -10.90
CA ASP A 305 -0.18 8.34 -11.98
C ASP A 305 0.19 6.87 -11.73
N HIS A 306 -0.18 6.33 -10.56
CA HIS A 306 -0.11 4.92 -10.24
C HIS A 306 -1.50 4.27 -10.16
N LEU A 307 -1.55 2.96 -10.38
CA LEU A 307 -2.70 2.13 -10.05
C LEU A 307 -2.38 1.30 -8.80
N PRO A 308 -3.34 1.15 -7.88
CA PRO A 308 -3.12 0.34 -6.68
C PRO A 308 -2.91 -1.14 -7.02
N LEU A 309 -2.15 -1.78 -6.18
CA LEU A 309 -1.87 -3.21 -6.23
C LEU A 309 -2.40 -3.88 -4.97
N ALA A 310 -3.17 -4.94 -5.11
CA ALA A 310 -3.75 -5.68 -3.99
C ALA A 310 -3.43 -7.17 -4.04
N VAL A 311 -3.25 -7.76 -2.87
CA VAL A 311 -3.15 -9.21 -2.65
C VAL A 311 -4.22 -9.62 -1.65
N TYR A 312 -4.94 -10.68 -1.97
CA TYR A 312 -5.94 -11.30 -1.11
C TYR A 312 -5.39 -12.64 -0.66
N PHE A 313 -5.38 -12.86 0.63
CA PHE A 313 -4.89 -14.06 1.26
C PHE A 313 -6.03 -14.85 1.88
N ASN A 314 -5.89 -16.16 1.91
CA ASN A 314 -6.63 -17.02 2.81
C ASN A 314 -5.90 -17.04 4.15
N LEU A 315 -6.63 -16.94 5.26
CA LEU A 315 -6.09 -17.23 6.58
C LEU A 315 -5.93 -18.74 6.71
N ASP A 316 -4.71 -19.20 6.99
CA ASP A 316 -4.45 -20.59 7.26
C ASP A 316 -5.07 -20.92 8.64
N GLY A 317 -6.18 -21.64 8.63
CA GLY A 317 -6.80 -22.14 9.86
C GLY A 317 -5.93 -23.26 10.46
N GLU A 318 -5.72 -23.22 11.78
CA GLU A 318 -5.22 -24.38 12.53
C GLU A 318 -6.14 -25.61 12.39
#